data_4fc9c30567a98db2ba92cb1d8fb3e820
#
_entry.id   4fc9c30567a98db2ba92cb1d8fb3e820
#
_cell.length_a   1.000
_cell.length_b   1.000
_cell.length_c   1.000
_cell.angle_alpha   90.00
_cell.angle_beta   90.00
_cell.angle_gamma   90.00
#
_symmetry.space_group_name_H-M   'P 1'
#
loop_
_entity.id
_entity.type
_entity.pdbx_description
1 polymer ?
#
loop_
_entity_poly.entity_id
_entity_poly.type
_entity_poly.pdbx_seq_one_letter_code
_entity_poly.pdbx_strand_id
1 'polypeptide(L)'
;MQTNNRGVVIAVGGNALIKEKNKISTDDQSEAIRETCTYIADIVEQGYNPVITHGNGPQVGFLLRRAELALDELPAIPLDVLGADTQGATGYLFARNLRNVLAERGVERDVAAIVTQSVVDPADPAFDSPTKP
;
A
#
# COMPACT_ATOMS: atom_id res chain seq x y z
N MET A 1 -1.90 -3.00 34.34
CA MET A 1 -1.29 -2.00 33.44
C MET A 1 -2.35 -1.55 32.45
N GLN A 2 -2.77 -0.30 32.48
CA GLN A 2 -3.60 0.24 31.43
C GLN A 2 -2.72 0.35 30.18
N THR A 3 -2.95 -0.50 29.21
CA THR A 3 -2.37 -0.34 27.87
C THR A 3 -2.98 0.93 27.29
N ASN A 4 -2.19 1.98 27.23
CA ASN A 4 -2.58 3.26 26.63
C ASN A 4 -2.72 3.01 25.11
N ASN A 5 -3.91 2.54 24.69
CA ASN A 5 -4.19 2.13 23.32
C ASN A 5 -4.37 3.38 22.43
N ARG A 6 -3.27 4.04 22.08
CA ARG A 6 -3.26 5.23 21.23
C ARG A 6 -3.22 4.81 19.77
N GLY A 7 -4.37 4.88 19.10
CA GLY A 7 -4.42 4.72 17.64
C GLY A 7 -3.84 5.96 16.95
N VAL A 8 -3.12 5.74 15.84
CA VAL A 8 -2.65 6.81 14.94
C VAL A 8 -2.80 6.35 13.49
N VAL A 9 -3.28 7.24 12.62
CA VAL A 9 -3.35 6.99 11.19
C VAL A 9 -2.15 7.62 10.52
N ILE A 10 -1.42 6.82 9.73
CA ILE A 10 -0.24 7.25 8.97
C ILE A 10 -0.56 7.11 7.49
N ALA A 11 -0.69 8.24 6.79
CA ALA A 11 -0.90 8.26 5.36
C ALA A 11 0.43 8.26 4.61
N VAL A 12 0.65 7.24 3.78
CA VAL A 12 1.86 7.08 2.96
C VAL A 12 1.53 7.39 1.50
N GLY A 13 2.06 8.48 1.00
CA GLY A 13 1.85 8.91 -0.39
C GLY A 13 2.70 8.11 -1.38
N GLY A 14 2.40 8.23 -2.69
CA GLY A 14 3.09 7.52 -3.77
C GLY A 14 4.60 7.76 -3.82
N ASN A 15 5.06 8.96 -3.44
CA ASN A 15 6.49 9.31 -3.40
C ASN A 15 7.29 8.52 -2.34
N ALA A 16 6.62 7.99 -1.32
CA ALA A 16 7.25 7.10 -0.35
C ALA A 16 7.40 5.67 -0.87
N LEU A 17 6.72 5.32 -1.96
CA LEU A 17 6.78 4.00 -2.60
C LEU A 17 7.73 3.98 -3.80
N ILE A 18 7.85 5.10 -4.52
CA ILE A 18 8.74 5.27 -5.68
C ILE A 18 9.47 6.60 -5.53
N LYS A 19 10.72 6.54 -5.09
CA LYS A 19 11.56 7.72 -4.84
C LYS A 19 12.14 8.33 -6.12
N GLU A 20 12.44 7.50 -7.09
CA GLU A 20 13.07 7.89 -8.35
C GLU A 20 12.34 7.23 -9.53
N LYS A 21 12.16 7.93 -10.64
CA LYS A 21 11.42 7.45 -11.82
C LYS A 21 11.98 6.16 -12.45
N ASN A 22 13.25 5.87 -12.24
CA ASN A 22 13.96 4.70 -12.76
C ASN A 22 14.07 3.55 -11.74
N LYS A 23 13.67 3.76 -10.48
CA LYS A 23 13.66 2.76 -9.42
C LYS A 23 12.23 2.26 -9.17
N ILE A 24 11.78 1.39 -10.06
CA ILE A 24 10.40 0.89 -10.09
C ILE A 24 10.26 -0.62 -9.85
N SER A 25 11.38 -1.31 -9.65
CA SER A 25 11.37 -2.74 -9.35
C SER A 25 10.71 -3.01 -7.99
N THR A 26 10.30 -4.25 -7.76
CA THR A 26 9.75 -4.67 -6.46
C THR A 26 10.77 -4.48 -5.34
N ASP A 27 12.05 -4.69 -5.63
CA ASP A 27 13.13 -4.53 -4.65
C ASP A 27 13.33 -3.04 -4.30
N ASP A 28 13.33 -2.14 -5.29
CA ASP A 28 13.39 -0.70 -5.07
C ASP A 28 12.22 -0.20 -4.20
N GLN A 29 11.01 -0.69 -4.50
CA GLN A 29 9.82 -0.36 -3.71
C GLN A 29 9.93 -0.91 -2.28
N SER A 30 10.42 -2.13 -2.12
CA SER A 30 10.64 -2.75 -0.81
C SER A 30 11.66 -1.96 0.02
N GLU A 31 12.73 -1.47 -0.57
CA GLU A 31 13.73 -0.63 0.10
C GLU A 31 13.13 0.71 0.56
N ALA A 32 12.37 1.38 -0.31
CA ALA A 32 11.69 2.62 0.03
C ALA A 32 10.68 2.44 1.18
N ILE A 33 9.92 1.34 1.15
CA ILE A 33 8.99 0.97 2.21
C ILE A 33 9.73 0.65 3.52
N ARG A 34 10.85 -0.07 3.45
CA ARG A 34 11.66 -0.39 4.64
C ARG A 34 12.11 0.87 5.36
N GLU A 35 12.60 1.88 4.62
CA GLU A 35 12.96 3.17 5.21
C GLU A 35 11.77 3.83 5.91
N THR A 36 10.60 3.86 5.27
CA THR A 36 9.37 4.36 5.88
C THR A 36 9.00 3.58 7.15
N CYS A 37 9.19 2.25 7.13
CA CYS A 37 8.91 1.38 8.27
C CYS A 37 9.83 1.67 9.47
N THR A 38 11.05 2.21 9.28
CA THR A 38 11.91 2.60 10.41
C THR A 38 11.29 3.72 11.23
N TYR A 39 10.68 4.73 10.56
CA TYR A 39 9.98 5.82 11.24
C TYR A 39 8.67 5.36 11.88
N ILE A 40 7.96 4.42 11.23
CA ILE A 40 6.74 3.82 11.80
C ILE A 40 7.09 3.02 13.07
N ALA A 41 8.21 2.31 13.07
CA ALA A 41 8.68 1.58 14.25
C ALA A 41 8.98 2.52 15.43
N ASP A 42 9.53 3.71 15.19
CA ASP A 42 9.73 4.72 16.23
C ASP A 42 8.40 5.11 16.91
N ILE A 43 7.31 5.20 16.12
CA ILE A 43 5.97 5.50 16.63
C ILE A 43 5.41 4.33 17.45
N VAL A 44 5.66 3.08 17.00
CA VAL A 44 5.26 1.87 17.73
C VAL A 44 5.98 1.77 19.07
N GLU A 45 7.29 2.05 19.11
CA GLU A 45 8.08 2.05 20.35
C GLU A 45 7.63 3.11 21.36
N GLN A 46 7.03 4.21 20.89
CA GLN A 46 6.39 5.22 21.73
C GLN A 46 5.01 4.79 22.28
N GLY A 47 4.57 3.56 21.97
CA GLY A 47 3.32 2.99 22.48
C GLY A 47 2.08 3.27 21.64
N TYR A 48 2.23 3.73 20.39
CA TYR A 48 1.12 3.90 19.46
C TYR A 48 0.81 2.63 18.69
N ASN A 49 -0.45 2.51 18.24
CA ASN A 49 -0.92 1.47 17.33
C ASN A 49 -1.24 2.10 15.98
N PRO A 50 -0.31 2.06 15.01
CA PRO A 50 -0.51 2.70 13.73
C PRO A 50 -1.47 1.92 12.83
N VAL A 51 -2.34 2.66 12.14
CA VAL A 51 -3.07 2.23 10.95
C VAL A 51 -2.41 2.92 9.75
N ILE A 52 -1.81 2.15 8.86
CA ILE A 52 -1.13 2.69 7.69
C ILE A 52 -2.11 2.69 6.52
N THR A 53 -2.28 3.84 5.87
CA THR A 53 -2.98 3.97 4.60
C THR A 53 -1.99 4.35 3.51
N HIS A 54 -2.16 3.83 2.30
CA HIS A 54 -1.23 4.09 1.20
C HIS A 54 -1.96 4.32 -0.12
N GLY A 55 -1.33 5.08 -1.01
CA GLY A 55 -1.73 5.18 -2.41
C GLY A 55 -1.15 4.03 -3.24
N ASN A 56 -1.62 3.88 -4.48
CA ASN A 56 -1.21 2.81 -5.40
C ASN A 56 -1.13 3.26 -6.88
N GLY A 57 -1.23 4.55 -7.18
CA GLY A 57 -1.34 5.04 -8.54
C GLY A 57 -0.30 4.46 -9.53
N PRO A 58 1.00 4.54 -9.28
CA PRO A 58 2.00 3.95 -10.16
C PRO A 58 1.87 2.43 -10.28
N GLN A 59 1.58 1.74 -9.18
CA GLN A 59 1.49 0.28 -9.14
C GLN A 59 0.32 -0.24 -9.98
N VAL A 60 -0.86 0.37 -9.86
CA VAL A 60 -2.03 0.00 -10.66
C VAL A 60 -1.78 0.27 -12.15
N GLY A 61 -1.09 1.37 -12.49
CA GLY A 61 -0.69 1.66 -13.86
C GLY A 61 0.25 0.59 -14.45
N PHE A 62 1.21 0.09 -13.67
CA PHE A 62 2.08 -1.00 -14.11
C PHE A 62 1.33 -2.32 -14.33
N LEU A 63 0.38 -2.65 -13.46
CA LEU A 63 -0.45 -3.85 -13.63
C LEU A 63 -1.38 -3.72 -14.83
N LEU A 64 -2.03 -2.57 -15.01
CA LEU A 64 -2.86 -2.29 -16.18
C LEU A 64 -2.06 -2.43 -17.47
N ARG A 65 -0.86 -1.83 -17.52
CA ARG A 65 0.01 -1.97 -18.70
C ARG A 65 0.42 -3.40 -18.99
N ARG A 66 0.70 -4.22 -17.96
CA ARG A 66 0.98 -5.65 -18.13
C ARG A 66 -0.24 -6.40 -18.65
N ALA A 67 -1.43 -6.11 -18.12
CA ALA A 67 -2.68 -6.72 -18.59
C ALA A 67 -2.96 -6.37 -20.05
N GLU A 68 -2.76 -5.12 -20.46
CA GLU A 68 -2.91 -4.67 -21.85
C GLU A 68 -1.96 -5.40 -22.81
N LEU A 69 -0.70 -5.61 -22.41
CA LEU A 69 0.28 -6.31 -23.22
C LEU A 69 -0.01 -7.81 -23.38
N ALA A 70 -0.82 -8.38 -22.49
CA ALA A 70 -1.16 -9.80 -22.50
C ALA A 70 -2.55 -10.09 -23.12
N LEU A 71 -3.24 -9.09 -23.69
CA LEU A 71 -4.62 -9.25 -24.19
C LEU A 71 -4.79 -10.27 -25.30
N ASP A 72 -3.72 -10.58 -26.03
CA ASP A 72 -3.74 -11.63 -27.09
C ASP A 72 -3.78 -13.05 -26.50
N GLU A 73 -3.40 -13.22 -25.23
CA GLU A 73 -3.31 -14.51 -24.55
C GLU A 73 -4.24 -14.64 -23.35
N LEU A 74 -4.53 -13.54 -22.66
CA LEU A 74 -5.27 -13.50 -21.39
C LEU A 74 -6.42 -12.50 -21.43
N PRO A 75 -7.52 -12.77 -20.73
CA PRO A 75 -8.63 -11.82 -20.64
C PRO A 75 -8.22 -10.53 -19.91
N ALA A 76 -8.88 -9.42 -20.25
CA ALA A 76 -8.71 -8.16 -19.54
C ALA A 76 -9.07 -8.30 -18.06
N ILE A 77 -8.31 -7.64 -17.20
CA ILE A 77 -8.58 -7.58 -15.76
C ILE A 77 -9.28 -6.27 -15.44
N PRO A 78 -10.43 -6.29 -14.75
CA PRO A 78 -11.12 -5.08 -14.32
C PRO A 78 -10.25 -4.19 -13.42
N LEU A 79 -10.42 -2.87 -13.51
CA LEU A 79 -9.57 -1.90 -12.80
C LEU A 79 -9.70 -2.00 -11.28
N ASP A 80 -10.88 -2.32 -10.77
CA ASP A 80 -11.13 -2.56 -9.34
C ASP A 80 -10.36 -3.78 -8.82
N VAL A 81 -10.25 -4.84 -9.62
CA VAL A 81 -9.44 -6.04 -9.30
C VAL A 81 -7.96 -5.69 -9.30
N LEU A 82 -7.47 -4.94 -10.30
CA LEU A 82 -6.08 -4.44 -10.30
C LEU A 82 -5.79 -3.54 -9.09
N GLY A 83 -6.81 -2.77 -8.65
CA GLY A 83 -6.75 -2.01 -7.41
C GLY A 83 -6.56 -2.91 -6.19
N ALA A 84 -7.32 -3.99 -6.09
CA ALA A 84 -7.20 -4.97 -5.01
C ALA A 84 -5.84 -5.69 -5.03
N ASP A 85 -5.34 -6.07 -6.19
CA ASP A 85 -4.02 -6.66 -6.38
C ASP A 85 -2.92 -5.74 -5.84
N THR A 86 -3.01 -4.43 -6.13
CA THR A 86 -2.03 -3.45 -5.61
C THR A 86 -2.15 -3.24 -4.11
N GLN A 87 -3.36 -3.27 -3.54
CA GLN A 87 -3.56 -3.25 -2.10
C GLN A 87 -2.87 -4.46 -1.44
N GLY A 88 -3.07 -5.64 -2.00
CA GLY A 88 -2.43 -6.87 -1.54
C GLY A 88 -0.91 -6.79 -1.63
N ALA A 89 -0.36 -6.45 -2.79
CA ALA A 89 1.09 -6.39 -3.01
C ALA A 89 1.78 -5.33 -2.13
N THR A 90 1.26 -4.11 -2.11
CA THR A 90 1.83 -3.02 -1.29
C THR A 90 1.65 -3.31 0.19
N GLY A 91 0.47 -3.78 0.60
CA GLY A 91 0.20 -4.18 1.98
C GLY A 91 1.12 -5.29 2.47
N TYR A 92 1.39 -6.29 1.63
CA TYR A 92 2.37 -7.34 1.91
C TYR A 92 3.78 -6.77 2.12
N LEU A 93 4.23 -5.85 1.27
CA LEU A 93 5.54 -5.22 1.41
C LEU A 93 5.65 -4.42 2.72
N PHE A 94 4.61 -3.67 3.10
CA PHE A 94 4.55 -2.98 4.39
C PHE A 94 4.57 -3.96 5.56
N ALA A 95 3.71 -4.97 5.56
CA ALA A 95 3.62 -5.95 6.63
C ALA A 95 4.96 -6.68 6.84
N ARG A 96 5.58 -7.14 5.74
CA ARG A 96 6.88 -7.82 5.77
C ARG A 96 7.99 -6.91 6.32
N ASN A 97 8.13 -5.71 5.76
CA ASN A 97 9.21 -4.81 6.14
C ASN A 97 9.04 -4.27 7.57
N LEU A 98 7.83 -3.88 7.96
CA LEU A 98 7.57 -3.38 9.31
C LEU A 98 7.79 -4.47 10.36
N ARG A 99 7.31 -5.70 10.11
CA ARG A 99 7.56 -6.82 11.02
C ARG A 99 9.05 -7.11 11.19
N ASN A 100 9.83 -7.07 10.11
CA ASN A 100 11.27 -7.27 10.16
C ASN A 100 11.97 -6.15 10.96
N VAL A 101 11.63 -4.89 10.70
CA VAL A 101 12.19 -3.75 11.42
C VAL A 101 11.86 -3.81 12.91
N LEU A 102 10.62 -4.15 13.27
CA LEU A 102 10.21 -4.31 14.66
C LEU A 102 10.96 -5.46 15.34
N ALA A 103 11.11 -6.61 14.66
CA ALA A 103 11.87 -7.76 15.18
C ALA A 103 13.34 -7.43 15.42
N GLU A 104 14.00 -6.68 14.49
CA GLU A 104 15.38 -6.19 14.64
C GLU A 104 15.56 -5.28 15.88
N ARG A 105 14.49 -4.61 16.29
CA ARG A 105 14.43 -3.75 17.49
C ARG A 105 13.97 -4.47 18.75
N GLY A 106 13.71 -5.78 18.67
CA GLY A 106 13.21 -6.58 19.79
C GLY A 106 11.75 -6.32 20.15
N VAL A 107 10.98 -5.75 19.22
CA VAL A 107 9.54 -5.47 19.40
C VAL A 107 8.72 -6.57 18.75
N GLU A 108 8.06 -7.39 19.56
CA GLU A 108 7.14 -8.43 19.07
C GLU A 108 5.76 -7.82 18.78
N ARG A 109 5.43 -7.62 17.50
CA ARG A 109 4.14 -7.13 17.02
C ARG A 109 3.78 -7.82 15.72
N ASP A 110 2.53 -8.24 15.62
CA ASP A 110 1.96 -8.68 14.36
C ASP A 110 1.54 -7.49 13.51
N VAL A 111 1.70 -7.64 12.19
CA VAL A 111 1.29 -6.65 11.19
C VAL A 111 0.43 -7.36 10.15
N ALA A 112 -0.75 -6.83 9.90
CA ALA A 112 -1.69 -7.37 8.93
C ALA A 112 -1.96 -6.35 7.82
N ALA A 113 -2.11 -6.83 6.60
CA ALA A 113 -2.62 -6.05 5.48
C ALA A 113 -4.09 -6.38 5.25
N ILE A 114 -4.90 -5.37 4.99
CA ILE A 114 -6.34 -5.51 4.76
C ILE A 114 -6.65 -4.92 3.38
N VAL A 115 -7.29 -5.73 2.54
CA VAL A 115 -7.88 -5.27 1.27
C VAL A 115 -9.25 -4.68 1.58
N THR A 116 -9.48 -3.45 1.14
CA THR A 116 -10.72 -2.71 1.44
C THR A 116 -11.60 -2.59 0.21
N GLN A 117 -12.90 -2.47 0.44
CA GLN A 117 -13.91 -2.18 -0.59
C GLN A 117 -14.60 -0.86 -0.25
N SER A 118 -14.97 -0.10 -1.29
CA SER A 118 -15.76 1.12 -1.15
C SER A 118 -17.10 0.96 -1.85
N VAL A 119 -18.18 1.31 -1.15
CA VAL A 119 -19.50 1.41 -1.77
C VAL A 119 -19.54 2.71 -2.56
N VAL A 120 -19.99 2.62 -3.82
CA VAL A 120 -20.12 3.77 -4.71
C VAL A 120 -21.59 3.94 -5.12
N ASP A 121 -21.99 5.18 -5.39
CA ASP A 121 -23.31 5.47 -5.97
C ASP A 121 -23.22 5.28 -7.48
N PRO A 122 -24.00 4.38 -8.11
CA PRO A 122 -23.99 4.22 -9.56
C PRO A 122 -24.48 5.46 -10.33
N ALA A 123 -25.13 6.41 -9.65
CA ALA A 123 -25.54 7.69 -10.22
C ALA A 123 -24.49 8.81 -10.04
N ASP A 124 -23.32 8.50 -9.51
CA ASP A 124 -22.24 9.49 -9.35
C ASP A 124 -21.79 9.99 -10.73
N PRO A 125 -21.85 11.31 -10.98
CA PRO A 125 -21.46 11.90 -12.27
C PRO A 125 -19.99 11.63 -12.64
N ALA A 126 -19.16 11.22 -11.72
CA ALA A 126 -17.77 10.82 -12.00
C ALA A 126 -17.65 9.57 -12.90
N PHE A 127 -18.72 8.76 -13.03
CA PHE A 127 -18.75 7.65 -14.00
C PHE A 127 -18.85 8.15 -15.45
N ASP A 128 -19.57 9.25 -15.68
CA ASP A 128 -19.72 9.84 -17.00
C ASP A 128 -18.61 10.86 -17.32
N SER A 129 -18.08 11.51 -16.29
CA SER A 129 -17.07 12.56 -16.41
C SER A 129 -16.01 12.46 -15.31
N PRO A 130 -15.06 11.50 -15.42
CA PRO A 130 -14.03 11.29 -14.42
C PRO A 130 -13.11 12.50 -14.26
N THR A 131 -12.78 12.85 -13.02
CA THR A 131 -11.93 14.01 -12.68
C THR A 131 -10.44 13.71 -12.75
N LYS A 132 -10.08 12.43 -12.85
CA LYS A 132 -8.70 11.97 -13.11
C LYS A 132 -8.70 11.17 -14.42
N PRO A 133 -7.79 11.48 -15.35
CA PRO A 133 -7.59 10.66 -16.55
C PRO A 133 -6.99 9.31 -16.22
#